data_0b8cac56ae932a73f41ef180892113c2
#
_entry.id   0b8cac56ae932a73f41ef180892113c2
#
_cell.length_a   1.000
_cell.length_b   1.000
_cell.length_c   1.000
_cell.angle_alpha   90.00
_cell.angle_beta   90.00
_cell.angle_gamma   90.00
#
_symmetry.space_group_name_H-M   'P 1'
#
loop_
_entity.id
_entity.type
_entity.pdbx_description
1 polymer ?
#
loop_
_entity_poly.entity_id
_entity_poly.type
_entity_poly.pdbx_seq_one_letter_code
_entity_poly.pdbx_strand_id
1 'polypeptide(L)'
;MKILVCLKQVPHKDARLELTSDGSWIQDANIKFEINDYDNYALEEALRIKDKDAASEVVVLSIGPDRVQQSLRTALGMGADRAIQIWDDGLAHADSLAIAKSIAAVARAEKCDLVLLGLMADDTNFALTGPMLAELLDVPHATGITSAKFEGGQVEVERELEGGALEVVKLPLPCLLTVQTGMNEVRYASLKGIMQAKKKPLDKKSLADVGLSAGAVAAKVKIEKIFSPPKGGGAEILSGSKDEVANKFVGKVKELGLL
;
A
#
# COMPACT_ATOMS: atom_id res chain seq x y z
N MET A 1 9.07 19.95 4.15
CA MET A 1 7.70 19.37 4.04
C MET A 1 7.41 18.38 5.14
N LYS A 2 6.15 18.25 5.57
CA LYS A 2 5.69 17.12 6.39
C LYS A 2 5.00 16.08 5.50
N ILE A 3 5.56 14.89 5.47
CA ILE A 3 5.13 13.79 4.59
C ILE A 3 4.56 12.67 5.45
N LEU A 4 3.30 12.31 5.22
CA LEU A 4 2.67 11.15 5.83
C LEU A 4 2.73 9.99 4.84
N VAL A 5 3.33 8.88 5.26
CA VAL A 5 3.35 7.64 4.48
C VAL A 5 2.48 6.59 5.17
N CYS A 6 1.48 6.11 4.48
CA CYS A 6 0.61 5.05 5.00
C CYS A 6 1.15 3.69 4.59
N LEU A 7 1.30 2.80 5.57
CA LEU A 7 1.85 1.46 5.39
C LEU A 7 0.82 0.43 5.82
N LYS A 8 0.53 -0.53 4.95
CA LYS A 8 -0.26 -1.71 5.31
C LYS A 8 0.68 -2.88 5.59
N GLN A 9 0.40 -3.63 6.64
CA GLN A 9 1.03 -4.92 6.85
C GLN A 9 0.18 -6.00 6.20
N VAL A 10 0.80 -6.79 5.31
CA VAL A 10 0.15 -7.86 4.55
C VAL A 10 0.84 -9.21 4.81
N PRO A 11 0.19 -10.36 4.58
CA PRO A 11 0.87 -11.65 4.58
C PRO A 11 2.03 -11.67 3.61
N HIS A 12 3.15 -12.28 3.99
CA HIS A 12 4.31 -12.44 3.10
C HIS A 12 3.89 -13.17 1.82
N LYS A 13 4.40 -12.77 0.68
CA LYS A 13 4.05 -13.31 -0.65
C LYS A 13 4.19 -14.83 -0.77
N ASP A 14 5.11 -15.44 -0.03
CA ASP A 14 5.32 -16.90 0.00
C ASP A 14 4.52 -17.59 1.12
N ALA A 15 3.65 -16.86 1.85
CA ALA A 15 2.87 -17.46 2.93
C ALA A 15 1.82 -18.42 2.38
N ARG A 16 1.77 -19.61 2.95
CA ARG A 16 0.67 -20.54 2.71
C ARG A 16 -0.55 -20.07 3.51
N LEU A 17 -1.54 -19.54 2.81
CA LEU A 17 -2.77 -19.06 3.42
C LEU A 17 -3.73 -20.24 3.66
N GLU A 18 -4.13 -20.43 4.90
CA GLU A 18 -5.16 -21.38 5.31
C GLU A 18 -6.37 -20.60 5.81
N LEU A 19 -7.58 -21.05 5.49
CA LEU A 19 -8.79 -20.39 5.93
C LEU A 19 -9.16 -20.83 7.35
N THR A 20 -9.84 -19.95 8.08
CA THR A 20 -10.53 -20.34 9.32
C THR A 20 -11.61 -21.36 9.03
N SER A 21 -11.97 -22.19 10.02
CA SER A 21 -12.93 -23.26 9.85
C SER A 21 -14.31 -22.80 9.39
N ASP A 22 -14.69 -21.57 9.70
CA ASP A 22 -15.94 -20.94 9.28
C ASP A 22 -15.83 -20.19 7.93
N GLY A 23 -14.63 -20.13 7.33
CA GLY A 23 -14.38 -19.42 6.07
C GLY A 23 -14.53 -17.91 6.15
N SER A 24 -14.55 -17.35 7.36
CA SER A 24 -14.69 -15.89 7.54
C SER A 24 -13.37 -15.12 7.31
N TRP A 25 -12.21 -15.77 7.56
CA TRP A 25 -10.90 -15.15 7.45
C TRP A 25 -9.77 -16.17 7.20
N ILE A 26 -8.55 -15.70 7.13
CA ILE A 26 -7.34 -16.52 7.10
C ILE A 26 -6.85 -16.82 8.52
N GLN A 27 -6.19 -17.97 8.71
CA GLN A 27 -5.50 -18.30 9.95
C GLN A 27 -4.16 -17.56 9.97
N ASP A 28 -4.04 -16.53 10.79
CA ASP A 28 -2.88 -15.63 10.79
C ASP A 28 -1.81 -15.96 11.86
N ALA A 29 -2.07 -16.92 12.77
CA ALA A 29 -1.20 -17.24 13.90
C ALA A 29 0.24 -17.66 13.50
N ASN A 30 0.41 -18.29 12.33
CA ASN A 30 1.70 -18.82 11.87
C ASN A 30 2.18 -18.16 10.56
N ILE A 31 1.61 -17.03 10.19
CA ILE A 31 1.96 -16.32 8.98
C ILE A 31 3.05 -15.29 9.28
N LYS A 32 4.08 -15.24 8.43
CA LYS A 32 5.00 -14.12 8.38
C LYS A 32 4.31 -12.97 7.66
N PHE A 33 4.44 -11.76 8.21
CA PHE A 33 3.91 -10.54 7.63
C PHE A 33 5.03 -9.61 7.18
N GLU A 34 4.75 -8.78 6.18
CA GLU A 34 5.66 -7.79 5.64
C GLU A 34 4.93 -6.48 5.34
N ILE A 35 5.68 -5.41 5.03
CA ILE A 35 5.09 -4.18 4.48
C ILE A 35 4.61 -4.50 3.07
N ASN A 36 3.41 -4.05 2.73
CA ASN A 36 2.86 -4.10 1.38
C ASN A 36 3.86 -3.57 0.35
N ASP A 37 4.04 -4.26 -0.77
CA ASP A 37 5.11 -3.95 -1.71
C ASP A 37 4.98 -2.51 -2.27
N TYR A 38 3.79 -2.12 -2.70
CA TYR A 38 3.53 -0.76 -3.17
C TYR A 38 3.87 0.32 -2.13
N ASP A 39 3.63 0.05 -0.84
CA ASP A 39 3.89 1.00 0.24
C ASP A 39 5.40 1.17 0.49
N ASN A 40 6.22 0.15 0.18
CA ASN A 40 7.67 0.28 0.24
C ASN A 40 8.18 1.33 -0.77
N TYR A 41 7.62 1.38 -1.99
CA TYR A 41 7.95 2.41 -2.98
C TYR A 41 7.49 3.80 -2.54
N ALA A 42 6.32 3.89 -1.91
CA ALA A 42 5.82 5.15 -1.35
C ALA A 42 6.73 5.66 -0.21
N LEU A 43 7.17 4.77 0.67
CA LEU A 43 8.12 5.11 1.73
C LEU A 43 9.47 5.55 1.16
N GLU A 44 10.00 4.83 0.18
CA GLU A 44 11.28 5.19 -0.46
C GLU A 44 11.19 6.58 -1.08
N GLU A 45 10.08 6.91 -1.77
CA GLU A 45 9.92 8.24 -2.36
C GLU A 45 9.92 9.34 -1.30
N ALA A 46 9.22 9.14 -0.17
CA ALA A 46 9.27 10.08 0.96
C ALA A 46 10.70 10.27 1.49
N LEU A 47 11.46 9.19 1.60
CA LEU A 47 12.84 9.23 2.08
C LEU A 47 13.77 9.94 1.07
N ARG A 48 13.56 9.75 -0.24
CA ARG A 48 14.29 10.47 -1.30
C ARG A 48 14.02 11.97 -1.29
N ILE A 49 12.78 12.36 -1.00
CA ILE A 49 12.43 13.79 -0.81
C ILE A 49 13.20 14.35 0.39
N LYS A 50 13.20 13.63 1.51
CA LYS A 50 13.93 14.02 2.72
C LYS A 50 15.45 14.07 2.50
N ASP A 51 16.01 13.16 1.72
CA ASP A 51 17.45 13.19 1.40
C ASP A 51 17.85 14.47 0.63
N LYS A 52 16.93 15.02 -0.17
CA LYS A 52 17.13 16.30 -0.89
C LYS A 52 16.83 17.53 -0.03
N ASP A 53 15.90 17.41 0.93
CA ASP A 53 15.52 18.47 1.86
C ASP A 53 15.45 17.92 3.28
N ALA A 54 16.58 18.03 4.01
CA ALA A 54 16.73 17.54 5.38
C ALA A 54 15.77 18.19 6.40
N ALA A 55 15.09 19.30 6.04
CA ALA A 55 14.05 19.91 6.85
C ALA A 55 12.70 19.18 6.71
N SER A 56 12.57 18.26 5.77
CA SER A 56 11.38 17.45 5.62
C SER A 56 11.26 16.40 6.73
N GLU A 57 10.05 16.24 7.26
CA GLU A 57 9.70 15.22 8.27
C GLU A 57 8.91 14.09 7.60
N VAL A 58 9.36 12.84 7.78
CA VAL A 58 8.66 11.64 7.30
C VAL A 58 8.00 10.91 8.47
N VAL A 59 6.67 10.92 8.47
CA VAL A 59 5.83 10.23 9.46
C VAL A 59 5.24 9.01 8.81
N VAL A 60 5.43 7.83 9.41
CA VAL A 60 4.81 6.59 8.92
C VAL A 60 3.60 6.23 9.77
N LEU A 61 2.52 5.85 9.12
CA LEU A 61 1.26 5.47 9.76
C LEU A 61 0.86 4.05 9.35
N SER A 62 0.46 3.23 10.31
CA SER A 62 -0.19 1.95 10.04
C SER A 62 -1.42 1.77 10.92
N ILE A 63 -2.47 1.15 10.35
CA ILE A 63 -3.69 0.78 11.06
C ILE A 63 -3.69 -0.72 11.22
N GLY A 64 -3.70 -1.19 12.46
CA GLY A 64 -3.69 -2.63 12.76
C GLY A 64 -3.26 -2.96 14.17
N PRO A 65 -3.40 -4.25 14.58
CA PRO A 65 -3.02 -4.74 15.91
C PRO A 65 -1.52 -4.61 16.14
N ASP A 66 -1.07 -4.95 17.34
CA ASP A 66 0.32 -4.72 17.78
C ASP A 66 1.39 -5.31 16.88
N ARG A 67 1.07 -6.33 16.07
CA ARG A 67 2.00 -6.89 15.09
C ARG A 67 2.47 -5.87 14.03
N VAL A 68 1.68 -4.82 13.72
CA VAL A 68 2.09 -3.80 12.74
C VAL A 68 3.27 -2.96 13.22
N GLN A 69 3.55 -2.93 14.53
CA GLN A 69 4.70 -2.21 15.08
C GLN A 69 6.02 -2.71 14.48
N GLN A 70 6.11 -3.99 14.11
CA GLN A 70 7.30 -4.52 13.44
C GLN A 70 7.53 -3.81 12.10
N SER A 71 6.49 -3.65 11.28
CA SER A 71 6.56 -2.93 10.01
C SER A 71 6.90 -1.46 10.21
N LEU A 72 6.30 -0.80 11.20
CA LEU A 72 6.62 0.58 11.57
C LEU A 72 8.08 0.72 12.04
N ARG A 73 8.59 -0.22 12.84
CA ARG A 73 10.02 -0.23 13.24
C ARG A 73 10.96 -0.44 12.07
N THR A 74 10.56 -1.24 11.08
CA THR A 74 11.33 -1.40 9.82
C THR A 74 11.40 -0.07 9.08
N ALA A 75 10.28 0.62 8.88
CA ALA A 75 10.24 1.92 8.23
C ALA A 75 11.07 3.01 8.97
N LEU A 76 11.02 3.01 10.31
CA LEU A 76 11.88 3.87 11.15
C LEU A 76 13.37 3.56 10.94
N GLY A 77 13.71 2.28 10.74
CA GLY A 77 15.07 1.81 10.42
C GLY A 77 15.53 2.20 9.03
N MET A 78 14.63 2.33 8.07
CA MET A 78 14.92 2.81 6.72
C MET A 78 15.18 4.32 6.68
N GLY A 79 14.64 5.10 7.64
CA GLY A 79 14.93 6.54 7.70
C GLY A 79 13.76 7.43 8.15
N ALA A 80 12.54 6.91 8.28
CA ALA A 80 11.41 7.68 8.80
C ALA A 80 11.70 8.25 10.20
N ASP A 81 11.11 9.39 10.53
CA ASP A 81 11.40 10.13 11.79
C ASP A 81 10.62 9.59 12.96
N ARG A 82 9.34 9.38 12.78
CA ARG A 82 8.43 8.84 13.79
C ARG A 82 7.32 8.00 13.16
N ALA A 83 6.65 7.22 13.98
CA ALA A 83 5.60 6.32 13.56
C ALA A 83 4.34 6.53 14.39
N ILE A 84 3.18 6.30 13.77
CA ILE A 84 1.87 6.31 14.41
C ILE A 84 1.21 4.98 14.10
N GLN A 85 0.73 4.30 15.14
CA GLN A 85 -0.15 3.14 15.03
C GLN A 85 -1.55 3.57 15.45
N ILE A 86 -2.57 3.22 14.64
CA ILE A 86 -3.97 3.31 15.09
C ILE A 86 -4.49 1.89 15.25
N TRP A 87 -5.08 1.60 16.40
CA TRP A 87 -5.79 0.36 16.61
C TRP A 87 -6.95 0.50 17.59
N ASP A 88 -8.03 -0.12 17.20
CA ASP A 88 -9.24 -0.29 17.98
C ASP A 88 -9.94 -1.56 17.46
N ASP A 89 -10.61 -2.31 18.30
CA ASP A 89 -11.29 -3.55 17.91
C ASP A 89 -12.37 -3.30 16.82
N GLY A 90 -12.96 -2.10 16.79
CA GLY A 90 -13.87 -1.66 15.75
C GLY A 90 -13.26 -1.58 14.35
N LEU A 91 -11.94 -1.65 14.23
CA LEU A 91 -11.21 -1.64 12.95
C LEU A 91 -10.84 -3.04 12.44
N ALA A 92 -11.14 -4.10 13.17
CA ALA A 92 -10.72 -5.47 12.83
C ALA A 92 -11.21 -5.92 11.42
N HIS A 93 -12.37 -5.42 11.00
CA HIS A 93 -12.97 -5.72 9.68
C HIS A 93 -13.29 -4.43 8.92
N ALA A 94 -12.46 -3.40 9.10
CA ALA A 94 -12.65 -2.10 8.47
C ALA A 94 -12.54 -2.20 6.94
N ASP A 95 -13.47 -1.56 6.25
CA ASP A 95 -13.39 -1.38 4.80
C ASP A 95 -12.47 -0.19 4.43
N SER A 96 -12.25 0.01 3.13
CA SER A 96 -11.39 1.09 2.64
C SER A 96 -11.83 2.47 3.11
N LEU A 97 -13.15 2.70 3.25
CA LEU A 97 -13.68 3.98 3.70
C LEU A 97 -13.40 4.22 5.20
N ALA A 98 -13.57 3.20 6.04
CA ALA A 98 -13.27 3.25 7.47
C ALA A 98 -11.76 3.53 7.69
N ILE A 99 -10.90 2.86 6.93
CA ILE A 99 -9.46 3.09 6.93
C ILE A 99 -9.13 4.52 6.49
N ALA A 100 -9.71 4.98 5.36
CA ALA A 100 -9.49 6.34 4.85
C ALA A 100 -9.90 7.41 5.87
N LYS A 101 -11.03 7.25 6.56
CA LYS A 101 -11.47 8.17 7.64
C LYS A 101 -10.47 8.21 8.79
N SER A 102 -9.94 7.07 9.19
CA SER A 102 -8.95 6.98 10.28
C SER A 102 -7.63 7.67 9.90
N ILE A 103 -7.17 7.48 8.67
CA ILE A 103 -5.99 8.16 8.14
C ILE A 103 -6.25 9.67 8.04
N ALA A 104 -7.42 10.09 7.53
CA ALA A 104 -7.77 11.50 7.36
C ALA A 104 -7.74 12.28 8.69
N ALA A 105 -8.18 11.66 9.79
CA ALA A 105 -8.13 12.26 11.12
C ALA A 105 -6.69 12.58 11.54
N VAL A 106 -5.75 11.64 11.30
CA VAL A 106 -4.32 11.85 11.58
C VAL A 106 -3.72 12.89 10.63
N ALA A 107 -3.94 12.76 9.33
CA ALA A 107 -3.37 13.67 8.33
C ALA A 107 -3.73 15.14 8.59
N ARG A 108 -4.98 15.40 9.00
CA ARG A 108 -5.44 16.73 9.40
C ARG A 108 -4.76 17.23 10.68
N ALA A 109 -4.66 16.38 11.70
CA ALA A 109 -4.01 16.73 12.97
C ALA A 109 -2.51 17.02 12.76
N GLU A 110 -1.87 16.27 11.88
CA GLU A 110 -0.47 16.41 11.52
C GLU A 110 -0.21 17.61 10.58
N LYS A 111 -1.23 18.12 9.90
CA LYS A 111 -1.09 19.18 8.87
C LYS A 111 -0.08 18.78 7.79
N CYS A 112 -0.28 17.61 7.20
CA CYS A 112 0.63 17.08 6.21
C CYS A 112 0.58 17.89 4.90
N ASP A 113 1.74 18.15 4.32
CA ASP A 113 1.87 18.76 2.99
C ASP A 113 1.73 17.74 1.87
N LEU A 114 2.11 16.48 2.16
CA LEU A 114 2.06 15.38 1.21
C LEU A 114 1.63 14.10 1.93
N VAL A 115 0.69 13.38 1.30
CA VAL A 115 0.29 12.04 1.74
C VAL A 115 0.65 11.03 0.66
N LEU A 116 1.43 10.03 1.02
CA LEU A 116 1.85 8.96 0.13
C LEU A 116 1.29 7.60 0.59
N LEU A 117 0.79 6.83 -0.36
CA LEU A 117 0.35 5.44 -0.18
C LEU A 117 0.81 4.61 -1.36
N GLY A 118 0.85 3.29 -1.20
CA GLY A 118 0.85 2.39 -2.35
C GLY A 118 -0.44 2.48 -3.16
N LEU A 119 -0.40 2.15 -4.44
CA LEU A 119 -1.59 2.13 -5.30
C LEU A 119 -2.68 1.23 -4.73
N MET A 120 -2.30 0.06 -4.25
CA MET A 120 -3.21 -0.95 -3.69
C MET A 120 -2.46 -1.87 -2.70
N ALA A 121 -3.19 -2.71 -2.00
CA ALA A 121 -2.62 -3.72 -1.13
C ALA A 121 -2.63 -5.10 -1.81
N ASP A 122 -1.53 -5.84 -1.71
CA ASP A 122 -1.33 -7.16 -2.34
C ASP A 122 -2.35 -8.21 -1.90
N ASP A 123 -2.95 -8.02 -0.73
CA ASP A 123 -3.94 -8.94 -0.16
C ASP A 123 -5.40 -8.68 -0.60
N THR A 124 -5.72 -7.45 -0.99
CA THR A 124 -7.12 -7.06 -1.31
C THR A 124 -7.32 -6.43 -2.67
N ASN A 125 -6.29 -5.80 -3.24
CA ASN A 125 -6.26 -5.18 -4.58
C ASN A 125 -7.40 -4.16 -4.87
N PHE A 126 -7.97 -3.53 -3.85
CA PHE A 126 -9.12 -2.63 -4.04
C PHE A 126 -8.75 -1.28 -4.66
N ALA A 127 -7.53 -0.78 -4.46
CA ALA A 127 -7.05 0.53 -4.92
C ALA A 127 -7.96 1.72 -4.52
N LEU A 128 -8.74 1.61 -3.46
CA LEU A 128 -9.78 2.58 -3.07
C LEU A 128 -9.35 3.54 -1.96
N THR A 129 -8.44 3.13 -1.08
CA THR A 129 -8.10 3.91 0.11
C THR A 129 -7.53 5.29 -0.24
N GLY A 130 -6.64 5.36 -1.22
CA GLY A 130 -6.03 6.62 -1.67
C GLY A 130 -7.05 7.65 -2.17
N PRO A 131 -7.85 7.35 -3.22
CA PRO A 131 -8.87 8.26 -3.72
C PRO A 131 -9.90 8.69 -2.66
N MET A 132 -10.38 7.74 -1.83
CA MET A 132 -11.31 8.06 -0.73
C MET A 132 -10.68 9.00 0.30
N LEU A 133 -9.40 8.80 0.60
CA LEU A 133 -8.66 9.66 1.51
C LEU A 133 -8.48 11.07 0.95
N ALA A 134 -8.15 11.18 -0.33
CA ALA A 134 -7.99 12.47 -0.99
C ALA A 134 -9.29 13.29 -0.96
N GLU A 135 -10.41 12.65 -1.27
CA GLU A 135 -11.74 13.27 -1.17
C GLU A 135 -12.06 13.70 0.27
N LEU A 136 -11.80 12.83 1.25
CA LEU A 136 -12.00 13.18 2.65
C LEU A 136 -11.12 14.34 3.12
N LEU A 137 -9.92 14.51 2.58
CA LEU A 137 -9.00 15.60 2.92
C LEU A 137 -9.27 16.87 2.13
N ASP A 138 -10.06 16.80 1.06
CA ASP A 138 -10.30 17.89 0.10
C ASP A 138 -8.99 18.37 -0.53
N VAL A 139 -8.17 17.42 -1.01
CA VAL A 139 -6.88 17.72 -1.66
C VAL A 139 -6.80 17.09 -3.06
N PRO A 140 -6.09 17.74 -3.99
CA PRO A 140 -5.80 17.15 -5.29
C PRO A 140 -5.02 15.86 -5.15
N HIS A 141 -5.21 14.92 -6.08
CA HIS A 141 -4.54 13.63 -6.02
C HIS A 141 -4.22 13.05 -7.41
N ALA A 142 -3.22 12.19 -7.46
CA ALA A 142 -2.96 11.31 -8.60
C ALA A 142 -2.71 9.87 -8.12
N THR A 143 -3.21 8.90 -8.89
CA THR A 143 -3.14 7.48 -8.54
C THR A 143 -2.23 6.70 -9.49
N GLY A 144 -1.49 5.72 -8.96
CA GLY A 144 -0.64 4.84 -9.75
C GLY A 144 0.50 5.57 -10.44
N ILE A 145 1.13 6.53 -9.72
CA ILE A 145 2.22 7.30 -10.28
C ILE A 145 3.49 6.45 -10.42
N THR A 146 4.20 6.65 -11.53
CA THR A 146 5.47 5.98 -11.85
C THR A 146 6.67 6.93 -11.73
N SER A 147 6.43 8.23 -11.61
CA SER A 147 7.45 9.28 -11.45
C SER A 147 6.87 10.46 -10.71
N ALA A 148 7.71 11.19 -9.94
CA ALA A 148 7.33 12.43 -9.28
C ALA A 148 8.50 13.42 -9.23
N LYS A 149 8.24 14.67 -9.60
CA LYS A 149 9.20 15.77 -9.54
C LYS A 149 8.61 16.94 -8.76
N PHE A 150 9.21 17.23 -7.60
CA PHE A 150 8.76 18.32 -6.71
C PHE A 150 9.53 19.60 -7.01
N GLU A 151 8.82 20.68 -7.29
CA GLU A 151 9.42 21.99 -7.56
C GLU A 151 8.39 23.12 -7.29
N GLY A 152 8.81 24.19 -6.65
CA GLY A 152 8.03 25.43 -6.51
C GLY A 152 6.67 25.27 -5.81
N GLY A 153 6.55 24.34 -4.86
CA GLY A 153 5.28 24.09 -4.15
C GLY A 153 4.28 23.25 -4.96
N GLN A 154 4.72 22.63 -6.04
CA GLN A 154 3.95 21.74 -6.89
C GLN A 154 4.68 20.39 -7.08
N VAL A 155 3.95 19.39 -7.52
CA VAL A 155 4.51 18.12 -8.00
C VAL A 155 4.03 17.85 -9.41
N GLU A 156 4.95 17.53 -10.31
CA GLU A 156 4.68 16.93 -11.62
C GLU A 156 4.84 15.42 -11.50
N VAL A 157 3.83 14.67 -11.87
CA VAL A 157 3.80 13.21 -11.80
C VAL A 157 3.52 12.61 -13.18
N GLU A 158 4.05 11.41 -13.40
CA GLU A 158 3.71 10.58 -14.54
C GLU A 158 2.95 9.35 -14.07
N ARG A 159 1.97 8.93 -14.84
CA ARG A 159 1.22 7.70 -14.65
C ARG A 159 1.06 6.96 -15.97
N GLU A 160 1.22 5.65 -15.92
CA GLU A 160 1.04 4.80 -17.09
C GLU A 160 -0.44 4.53 -17.34
N LEU A 161 -0.84 4.68 -18.61
CA LEU A 161 -2.17 4.35 -19.11
C LEU A 161 -2.11 3.11 -20.00
N GLU A 162 -3.28 2.60 -20.40
CA GLU A 162 -3.36 1.48 -21.35
C GLU A 162 -2.63 1.80 -22.66
N GLY A 163 -1.97 0.77 -23.21
CA GLY A 163 -1.22 0.91 -24.46
C GLY A 163 0.15 1.59 -24.30
N GLY A 164 0.65 1.77 -23.05
CA GLY A 164 1.97 2.35 -22.78
C GLY A 164 2.03 3.86 -22.94
N ALA A 165 0.88 4.54 -23.02
CA ALA A 165 0.84 5.99 -22.98
C ALA A 165 1.15 6.51 -21.56
N LEU A 166 1.81 7.66 -21.45
CA LEU A 166 2.08 8.33 -20.19
C LEU A 166 1.21 9.58 -20.08
N GLU A 167 0.50 9.71 -18.97
CA GLU A 167 -0.18 10.93 -18.58
C GLU A 167 0.71 11.74 -17.63
N VAL A 168 0.90 13.01 -17.92
CA VAL A 168 1.64 13.94 -17.06
C VAL A 168 0.67 14.90 -16.38
N VAL A 169 0.69 14.91 -15.05
CA VAL A 169 -0.22 15.71 -14.23
C VAL A 169 0.58 16.62 -13.30
N LYS A 170 0.18 17.89 -13.18
CA LYS A 170 0.74 18.84 -12.19
C LYS A 170 -0.28 19.11 -11.10
N LEU A 171 0.16 18.94 -9.85
CA LEU A 171 -0.68 19.14 -8.67
C LEU A 171 -0.02 20.15 -7.72
N PRO A 172 -0.79 21.10 -7.15
CA PRO A 172 -0.31 21.93 -6.06
C PRO A 172 -0.21 21.10 -4.76
N LEU A 173 0.67 21.52 -3.85
CA LEU A 173 0.67 21.02 -2.46
C LEU A 173 -0.32 21.87 -1.62
N PRO A 174 -1.02 21.27 -0.61
CA PRO A 174 -0.94 19.86 -0.22
C PRO A 174 -1.64 18.93 -1.22
N CYS A 175 -1.13 17.71 -1.39
CA CYS A 175 -1.74 16.70 -2.26
C CYS A 175 -1.56 15.28 -1.75
N LEU A 176 -2.23 14.33 -2.41
CA LEU A 176 -2.12 12.91 -2.14
C LEU A 176 -1.68 12.17 -3.42
N LEU A 177 -0.73 11.25 -3.27
CA LEU A 177 -0.25 10.43 -4.36
C LEU A 177 -0.30 8.95 -3.98
N THR A 178 -0.78 8.09 -4.89
CA THR A 178 -0.61 6.65 -4.74
C THR A 178 0.44 6.14 -5.72
N VAL A 179 1.39 5.38 -5.21
CA VAL A 179 2.63 5.01 -5.90
C VAL A 179 2.51 3.63 -6.53
N GLN A 180 2.93 3.51 -7.79
CA GLN A 180 3.07 2.25 -8.50
C GLN A 180 4.40 1.58 -8.14
N THR A 181 4.45 0.25 -8.21
CA THR A 181 5.70 -0.51 -8.10
C THR A 181 6.69 -0.13 -9.20
N GLY A 182 8.00 -0.21 -8.90
CA GLY A 182 9.04 0.10 -9.88
C GLY A 182 9.36 1.59 -10.06
N MET A 183 8.68 2.50 -9.34
CA MET A 183 8.94 3.94 -9.39
C MET A 183 10.37 4.31 -8.96
N ASN A 184 10.95 3.56 -8.05
CA ASN A 184 12.27 3.79 -7.47
C ASN A 184 12.92 2.47 -7.03
N GLU A 185 14.15 2.53 -6.51
CA GLU A 185 14.83 1.41 -5.88
C GLU A 185 14.69 1.53 -4.37
N VAL A 186 13.96 0.60 -3.77
CA VAL A 186 13.68 0.57 -2.34
C VAL A 186 14.96 0.25 -1.55
N ARG A 187 15.35 1.13 -0.62
CA ARG A 187 16.48 0.89 0.29
C ARG A 187 16.15 -0.11 1.38
N TYR A 188 17.18 -0.76 1.88
CA TYR A 188 17.08 -1.59 3.08
C TYR A 188 17.51 -0.81 4.33
N ALA A 189 16.92 -1.18 5.47
CA ALA A 189 17.36 -0.64 6.75
C ALA A 189 18.81 -1.09 7.06
N SER A 190 19.71 -0.14 7.31
CA SER A 190 21.06 -0.45 7.75
C SER A 190 21.09 -0.97 9.20
N LEU A 191 22.13 -1.68 9.60
CA LEU A 191 22.30 -2.11 11.01
C LEU A 191 22.20 -0.95 12.00
N LYS A 192 22.81 0.19 11.66
CA LYS A 192 22.71 1.42 12.46
C LYS A 192 21.29 1.94 12.50
N GLY A 193 20.59 1.93 11.37
CA GLY A 193 19.18 2.34 11.27
C GLY A 193 18.26 1.46 12.14
N ILE A 194 18.43 0.13 12.11
CA ILE A 194 17.67 -0.81 12.94
C ILE A 194 17.90 -0.54 14.45
N MET A 195 19.14 -0.27 14.84
CA MET A 195 19.45 0.07 16.24
C MET A 195 18.81 1.40 16.66
N GLN A 196 18.84 2.41 15.78
CA GLN A 196 18.25 3.73 16.03
C GLN A 196 16.72 3.67 16.04
N ALA A 197 16.11 2.82 15.21
CA ALA A 197 14.64 2.66 15.13
C ALA A 197 14.02 2.35 16.49
N LYS A 198 14.71 1.60 17.36
CA LYS A 198 14.23 1.28 18.71
C LYS A 198 14.01 2.52 19.59
N LYS A 199 14.75 3.61 19.31
CA LYS A 199 14.71 4.87 20.10
C LYS A 199 13.80 5.91 19.48
N LYS A 200 13.40 5.76 18.19
CA LYS A 200 12.52 6.70 17.52
C LYS A 200 11.10 6.60 18.06
N PRO A 201 10.35 7.74 18.11
CA PRO A 201 8.97 7.75 18.58
C PRO A 201 8.08 6.80 17.78
N LEU A 202 7.25 6.03 18.48
CA LEU A 202 6.16 5.25 17.94
C LEU A 202 4.96 5.44 18.86
N ASP A 203 3.98 6.20 18.38
CA ASP A 203 2.79 6.54 19.12
C ASP A 203 1.67 5.57 18.80
N LYS A 204 1.14 4.87 19.80
CA LYS A 204 -0.05 4.05 19.68
C LYS A 204 -1.28 4.88 20.06
N LYS A 205 -2.25 4.97 19.16
CA LYS A 205 -3.48 5.73 19.30
C LYS A 205 -4.69 4.83 19.11
N SER A 206 -5.73 5.08 19.90
CA SER A 206 -7.08 4.55 19.69
C SER A 206 -7.85 5.43 18.70
N LEU A 207 -9.05 5.00 18.30
CA LEU A 207 -9.97 5.87 17.55
C LEU A 207 -10.32 7.14 18.31
N ALA A 208 -10.54 7.05 19.63
CA ALA A 208 -10.86 8.20 20.47
C ALA A 208 -9.72 9.23 20.50
N ASP A 209 -8.45 8.78 20.52
CA ASP A 209 -7.28 9.67 20.52
C ASP A 209 -7.14 10.47 19.21
N VAL A 210 -7.78 10.02 18.13
CA VAL A 210 -7.84 10.72 16.84
C VAL A 210 -9.21 11.38 16.59
N GLY A 211 -10.04 11.47 17.61
CA GLY A 211 -11.35 12.15 17.58
C GLY A 211 -12.44 11.38 16.81
N LEU A 212 -12.30 10.07 16.67
CA LEU A 212 -13.27 9.20 15.98
C LEU A 212 -13.97 8.27 16.96
N SER A 213 -15.22 7.93 16.66
CA SER A 213 -15.97 6.87 17.33
C SER A 213 -16.03 5.62 16.45
N ALA A 214 -16.25 4.45 17.05
CA ALA A 214 -16.45 3.20 16.31
C ALA A 214 -17.59 3.30 15.28
N GLY A 215 -18.67 4.03 15.60
CA GLY A 215 -19.78 4.27 14.66
C GLY A 215 -19.38 5.10 13.43
N ALA A 216 -18.44 6.04 13.60
CA ALA A 216 -17.96 6.87 12.48
C ALA A 216 -17.15 6.06 11.45
N VAL A 217 -16.49 4.99 11.91
CA VAL A 217 -15.67 4.08 11.08
C VAL A 217 -16.32 2.71 10.88
N ALA A 218 -17.63 2.59 11.13
CA ALA A 218 -18.35 1.34 10.83
C ALA A 218 -18.24 1.00 9.34
N ALA A 219 -17.80 -0.22 9.04
CA ALA A 219 -17.67 -0.72 7.68
C ALA A 219 -19.00 -0.68 6.93
N LYS A 220 -18.99 -0.24 5.68
CA LYS A 220 -20.14 -0.23 4.77
C LYS A 220 -20.17 -1.45 3.86
N VAL A 221 -19.03 -2.13 3.74
CA VAL A 221 -18.88 -3.35 2.95
C VAL A 221 -18.55 -4.50 3.90
N LYS A 222 -19.22 -5.62 3.75
CA LYS A 222 -18.97 -6.86 4.52
C LYS A 222 -18.48 -7.95 3.60
N ILE A 223 -17.40 -8.62 3.99
CA ILE A 223 -16.94 -9.85 3.36
C ILE A 223 -17.84 -10.97 3.88
N GLU A 224 -18.61 -11.61 3.00
CA GLU A 224 -19.49 -12.71 3.39
C GLU A 224 -18.72 -14.02 3.53
N LYS A 225 -17.79 -14.29 2.62
CA LYS A 225 -17.02 -15.53 2.60
C LYS A 225 -15.73 -15.39 1.83
N ILE A 226 -14.68 -16.03 2.33
CA ILE A 226 -13.42 -16.25 1.64
C ILE A 226 -13.34 -17.73 1.25
N PHE A 227 -12.90 -18.02 0.03
CA PHE A 227 -12.72 -19.40 -0.43
C PHE A 227 -11.53 -19.52 -1.36
N SER A 228 -10.93 -20.71 -1.40
CA SER A 228 -9.91 -21.01 -2.40
C SER A 228 -10.58 -21.22 -3.75
N PRO A 229 -10.05 -20.63 -4.84
CA PRO A 229 -10.60 -20.89 -6.17
C PRO A 229 -10.52 -22.38 -6.49
N PRO A 230 -11.48 -22.93 -7.26
CA PRO A 230 -11.42 -24.32 -7.68
C PRO A 230 -10.15 -24.55 -8.50
N LYS A 231 -9.54 -25.73 -8.33
CA LYS A 231 -8.40 -26.10 -9.15
C LYS A 231 -8.81 -26.14 -10.63
N GLY A 232 -8.11 -25.38 -11.44
CA GLY A 232 -8.27 -25.44 -12.90
C GLY A 232 -7.87 -26.79 -13.48
N GLY A 233 -8.24 -27.06 -14.72
CA GLY A 233 -7.96 -28.33 -15.43
C GLY A 233 -6.48 -28.60 -15.72
N GLY A 234 -5.57 -27.75 -15.27
CA GLY A 234 -4.15 -27.82 -15.57
C GLY A 234 -3.81 -27.25 -16.95
N ALA A 235 -2.52 -27.23 -17.26
CA ALA A 235 -2.03 -26.77 -18.56
C ALA A 235 -1.95 -27.96 -19.54
N GLU A 236 -2.29 -27.72 -20.79
CA GLU A 236 -2.01 -28.66 -21.88
C GLU A 236 -0.52 -28.54 -22.25
N ILE A 237 0.23 -29.63 -22.07
CA ILE A 237 1.66 -29.64 -22.39
C ILE A 237 1.84 -30.09 -23.84
N LEU A 238 2.36 -29.20 -24.67
CA LEU A 238 2.71 -29.51 -26.06
C LEU A 238 4.10 -30.13 -26.10
N SER A 239 4.19 -31.33 -26.69
CA SER A 239 5.44 -32.07 -26.84
C SER A 239 5.78 -32.29 -28.31
N GLY A 240 7.10 -32.43 -28.61
CA GLY A 240 7.64 -32.64 -29.96
C GLY A 240 8.93 -31.86 -30.20
N SER A 241 9.37 -31.82 -31.44
CA SER A 241 10.44 -30.93 -31.90
C SER A 241 10.02 -29.45 -31.75
N LYS A 242 10.99 -28.53 -31.82
CA LYS A 242 10.69 -27.07 -31.70
C LYS A 242 9.66 -26.62 -32.75
N ASP A 243 9.80 -27.09 -34.00
CA ASP A 243 8.89 -26.71 -35.08
C ASP A 243 7.48 -27.32 -34.90
N GLU A 244 7.41 -28.57 -34.43
CA GLU A 244 6.11 -29.21 -34.13
C GLU A 244 5.39 -28.49 -32.98
N VAL A 245 6.09 -28.14 -31.89
CA VAL A 245 5.50 -27.41 -30.76
C VAL A 245 5.04 -26.03 -31.21
N ALA A 246 5.85 -25.31 -32.01
CA ALA A 246 5.45 -24.01 -32.55
C ALA A 246 4.19 -24.10 -33.42
N ASN A 247 4.13 -25.07 -34.30
CA ASN A 247 2.95 -25.29 -35.16
C ASN A 247 1.70 -25.67 -34.38
N LYS A 248 1.83 -26.55 -33.37
CA LYS A 248 0.73 -26.92 -32.47
C LYS A 248 0.22 -25.71 -31.68
N PHE A 249 1.14 -24.87 -31.16
CA PHE A 249 0.78 -23.67 -30.43
C PHE A 249 0.03 -22.68 -31.33
N VAL A 250 0.54 -22.37 -32.50
CA VAL A 250 -0.14 -21.48 -33.48
C VAL A 250 -1.51 -22.04 -33.86
N GLY A 251 -1.62 -23.38 -34.11
CA GLY A 251 -2.89 -24.02 -34.37
C GLY A 251 -3.90 -23.82 -33.23
N LYS A 252 -3.46 -24.00 -31.99
CA LYS A 252 -4.29 -23.83 -30.80
C LYS A 252 -4.78 -22.37 -30.62
N VAL A 253 -3.89 -21.39 -30.84
CA VAL A 253 -4.24 -19.97 -30.77
C VAL A 253 -5.28 -19.60 -31.84
N LYS A 254 -5.15 -20.16 -33.08
CA LYS A 254 -6.17 -20.00 -34.14
C LYS A 254 -7.52 -20.63 -33.76
N GLU A 255 -7.50 -21.86 -33.22
CA GLU A 255 -8.72 -22.52 -32.74
C GLU A 255 -9.48 -21.68 -31.69
N LEU A 256 -8.74 -20.95 -30.84
CA LEU A 256 -9.30 -20.07 -29.82
C LEU A 256 -9.75 -18.70 -30.37
N GLY A 257 -9.57 -18.45 -31.68
CA GLY A 257 -9.95 -17.17 -32.31
C GLY A 257 -9.08 -15.97 -31.86
N LEU A 258 -7.85 -16.23 -31.43
CA LEU A 258 -6.92 -15.21 -30.93
C LEU A 258 -5.90 -14.75 -31.99
N LEU A 259 -5.95 -15.37 -33.19
CA LEU A 259 -5.20 -15.00 -34.41
C LEU A 259 -6.12 -14.98 -35.63
#